data_6a5922243ae6426f4893712c6356cab1
#
_entry.id   6a5922243ae6426f4893712c6356cab1
#
_cell.length_a   1.000
_cell.length_b   1.000
_cell.length_c   1.000
_cell.angle_alpha   90.00
_cell.angle_beta   90.00
_cell.angle_gamma   90.00
#
_symmetry.space_group_name_H-M   'P 1'
#
loop_
_entity.id
_entity.type
_entity.pdbx_description
1 polymer ?
#
loop_
_entity_poly.entity_id
_entity_poly.type
_entity_poly.pdbx_seq_one_letter_code
_entity_poly.pdbx_strand_id
1 'polypeptide(L)'
;MAQKDDKTKDKGVKTRRISRRTAIKTAGVLVGAGIAGVPGALTRGMSVRSAAAAEKPIKIGFQVHRTGIGAVYGRWYERTTTAAVKLINETGGIAGRPVEVVAEDDGTDPKRGAEVVEKLAVQHKVDFVYGTLFSHVVIASAPRAGELKIPMFVASEGYHVPSGTLNRYVFQPGITDVRSQTRSIVSWVLNNLGKKATMIFPDYAFGYDHRDFFGGAVREKGGTILAQLPIPPTETSFTKYFPRIPADTEVLYHVMVGPGVLTFVKEMGEHFGAKRPQIFGFIDSLEGVDMASPGLEFLEGTYFWEGLPRYSDGYPTPYEKFFRQRVGVNDEGASIQDPKDVSTYAHMFSCWETLFVIKQAVEQSGYRDRTPKDYKALIETLENFQWFNEGIQHPQGHKKFIGRIHQSFGQQFVSEVRNRRLKVVHRTKIEDSLYPTEVDYTKQPL
;
A
#
# COMPACT_ATOMS: atom_id res chain seq x y z
N MET A 1 -44.69 42.36 35.48
CA MET A 1 -43.82 43.51 35.81
C MET A 1 -42.39 43.22 35.21
N ALA A 2 -42.06 44.03 34.22
CA ALA A 2 -40.78 44.50 33.75
C ALA A 2 -39.75 43.48 33.18
N GLN A 3 -39.73 43.55 31.87
CA GLN A 3 -38.57 43.34 30.98
C GLN A 3 -37.32 44.06 31.47
N LYS A 4 -36.17 43.43 31.18
CA LYS A 4 -34.96 44.19 30.76
C LYS A 4 -34.21 43.40 29.70
N ASP A 5 -34.14 43.99 28.51
CA ASP A 5 -33.28 43.67 27.39
C ASP A 5 -31.80 43.85 27.78
N ASP A 6 -30.92 42.96 27.30
CA ASP A 6 -29.52 43.31 27.13
C ASP A 6 -29.03 42.86 25.73
N LYS A 7 -28.67 43.87 24.97
CA LYS A 7 -28.11 43.78 23.61
C LYS A 7 -26.58 43.59 23.70
N THR A 8 -26.07 42.47 23.32
CA THR A 8 -24.64 42.37 23.00
C THR A 8 -24.42 42.14 21.51
N LYS A 9 -23.59 43.03 20.97
CA LYS A 9 -23.27 43.25 19.57
C LYS A 9 -22.54 42.05 18.93
N ASP A 10 -23.14 41.55 17.88
CA ASP A 10 -22.54 40.66 16.92
C ASP A 10 -21.46 41.40 16.08
N LYS A 11 -20.21 40.97 16.16
CA LYS A 11 -19.13 41.41 15.26
C LYS A 11 -19.00 40.40 14.14
N GLY A 12 -19.62 40.71 13.02
CA GLY A 12 -19.54 39.92 11.80
C GLY A 12 -18.13 39.74 11.28
N VAL A 13 -17.71 38.48 11.19
CA VAL A 13 -16.53 38.05 10.45
C VAL A 13 -16.88 37.97 8.95
N LYS A 14 -16.30 38.89 8.15
CA LYS A 14 -16.45 38.90 6.70
C LYS A 14 -15.63 37.76 6.09
N THR A 15 -16.28 36.68 5.71
CA THR A 15 -15.70 35.65 4.83
C THR A 15 -15.57 36.20 3.42
N ARG A 16 -14.35 36.41 2.95
CA ARG A 16 -14.04 36.70 1.54
C ARG A 16 -14.29 35.45 0.69
N ARG A 17 -15.36 35.45 -0.07
CA ARG A 17 -15.56 34.50 -1.18
C ARG A 17 -14.56 34.77 -2.27
N ILE A 18 -13.62 33.85 -2.50
CA ILE A 18 -12.74 33.84 -3.66
C ILE A 18 -13.52 33.28 -4.84
N SER A 19 -13.65 34.09 -5.88
CA SER A 19 -14.38 33.78 -7.11
C SER A 19 -13.65 32.71 -7.94
N ARG A 20 -14.40 31.71 -8.44
CA ARG A 20 -13.95 30.57 -9.27
C ARG A 20 -13.50 30.94 -10.71
N ARG A 21 -13.04 32.16 -10.98
CA ARG A 21 -12.75 32.62 -12.35
C ARG A 21 -11.28 32.93 -12.68
N THR A 22 -10.31 32.55 -11.88
CA THR A 22 -8.89 32.92 -12.15
C THR A 22 -7.92 31.74 -12.24
N ALA A 23 -8.34 30.59 -12.70
CA ALA A 23 -7.46 29.41 -12.87
C ALA A 23 -7.57 28.70 -14.21
N ILE A 24 -7.96 29.39 -15.29
CA ILE A 24 -7.88 28.80 -16.64
C ILE A 24 -7.43 29.88 -17.61
N LYS A 25 -6.11 30.09 -17.70
CA LYS A 25 -5.44 30.72 -18.87
C LYS A 25 -3.94 30.42 -18.76
N THR A 26 -3.48 29.37 -19.37
CA THR A 26 -2.20 29.23 -20.08
C THR A 26 -2.06 27.79 -20.59
N ALA A 27 -2.64 27.51 -21.71
CA ALA A 27 -2.22 26.49 -22.65
C ALA A 27 -2.75 26.92 -24.03
N GLY A 28 -1.99 27.75 -24.71
CA GLY A 28 -2.25 28.19 -26.06
C GLY A 28 -1.24 27.56 -27.02
N VAL A 29 -1.75 26.72 -27.87
CA VAL A 29 -1.10 26.15 -29.06
C VAL A 29 -0.69 27.26 -30.02
N LEU A 30 0.53 27.22 -30.57
CA LEU A 30 0.95 27.95 -31.76
C LEU A 30 1.30 26.96 -32.86
N VAL A 31 0.38 26.86 -33.83
CA VAL A 31 0.63 26.29 -35.16
C VAL A 31 0.97 27.47 -36.11
N GLY A 32 2.00 27.28 -36.91
CA GLY A 32 2.60 28.32 -37.70
C GLY A 32 1.86 28.62 -39.02
N ALA A 33 2.17 29.76 -39.60
CA ALA A 33 2.15 30.03 -41.04
C ALA A 33 3.18 31.13 -41.33
N GLY A 34 4.07 30.85 -42.25
CA GLY A 34 5.07 31.81 -42.70
C GLY A 34 4.55 32.82 -43.69
N ILE A 35 5.19 33.99 -43.76
CA ILE A 35 5.33 34.82 -44.96
C ILE A 35 6.58 35.70 -44.84
N ALA A 36 7.21 35.95 -45.95
CA ALA A 36 8.53 36.48 -46.22
C ALA A 36 8.75 37.97 -45.97
N GLY A 37 10.02 38.29 -45.63
CA GLY A 37 10.72 39.43 -46.18
C GLY A 37 10.66 40.77 -45.41
N VAL A 38 11.77 41.15 -44.73
CA VAL A 38 12.48 42.44 -44.82
C VAL A 38 13.80 42.34 -44.02
N PRO A 39 14.97 42.85 -44.54
CA PRO A 39 16.24 42.73 -43.85
C PRO A 39 16.56 44.00 -43.00
N GLY A 40 17.19 43.84 -41.86
CA GLY A 40 17.73 44.95 -41.13
C GLY A 40 17.98 44.73 -39.65
N ALA A 41 19.20 44.28 -39.35
CA ALA A 41 19.98 44.53 -38.13
C ALA A 41 19.29 44.65 -36.77
N LEU A 42 19.61 43.66 -35.91
CA LEU A 42 20.17 43.85 -34.57
C LEU A 42 20.36 42.46 -33.93
N THR A 43 21.55 41.93 -34.10
CA THR A 43 22.03 40.75 -33.34
C THR A 43 22.23 41.18 -31.88
N ARG A 44 21.17 41.09 -31.08
CA ARG A 44 21.26 40.98 -29.62
C ARG A 44 21.33 39.52 -29.27
N GLY A 45 22.47 39.10 -28.73
CA GLY A 45 22.77 37.74 -28.37
C GLY A 45 21.64 37.08 -27.60
N MET A 46 20.92 36.17 -28.24
CA MET A 46 20.26 35.07 -27.56
C MET A 46 21.40 34.21 -27.01
N SER A 47 21.72 34.38 -25.73
CA SER A 47 22.49 33.37 -25.03
C SER A 47 21.73 32.05 -25.18
N VAL A 48 22.23 31.16 -26.02
CA VAL A 48 21.88 29.75 -25.99
C VAL A 48 22.15 29.34 -24.55
N ARG A 49 21.09 29.17 -23.77
CA ARG A 49 21.22 28.46 -22.49
C ARG A 49 21.94 27.17 -22.84
N SER A 50 23.19 27.11 -22.45
CA SER A 50 23.98 25.89 -22.43
C SER A 50 23.04 24.79 -21.96
N ALA A 51 22.88 23.72 -22.74
CA ALA A 51 22.18 22.52 -22.30
C ALA A 51 22.80 22.18 -20.94
N ALA A 52 22.07 22.45 -19.86
CA ALA A 52 22.49 22.07 -18.54
C ALA A 52 22.81 20.58 -18.64
N ALA A 53 24.00 20.19 -18.23
CA ALA A 53 24.38 18.77 -18.19
C ALA A 53 23.22 18.03 -17.52
N ALA A 54 22.68 17.01 -18.19
CA ALA A 54 21.51 16.28 -17.69
C ALA A 54 21.83 15.85 -16.25
N GLU A 55 21.02 16.31 -15.29
CA GLU A 55 21.25 15.98 -13.89
C GLU A 55 21.27 14.47 -13.72
N LYS A 56 22.19 13.95 -12.92
CA LYS A 56 22.32 12.50 -12.62
C LYS A 56 20.97 11.96 -12.17
N PRO A 57 20.47 10.87 -12.77
CA PRO A 57 19.17 10.30 -12.39
C PRO A 57 19.14 9.88 -10.93
N ILE A 58 17.95 9.88 -10.34
CA ILE A 58 17.69 9.18 -9.09
C ILE A 58 17.48 7.71 -9.44
N LYS A 59 18.36 6.86 -8.93
CA LYS A 59 18.32 5.43 -9.19
C LYS A 59 17.67 4.69 -8.02
N ILE A 60 16.53 4.06 -8.26
CA ILE A 60 15.78 3.30 -7.25
C ILE A 60 15.99 1.80 -7.50
N GLY A 61 16.50 1.10 -6.50
CA GLY A 61 16.62 -0.36 -6.51
C GLY A 61 15.27 -0.98 -6.13
N PHE A 62 14.71 -1.78 -7.00
CA PHE A 62 13.45 -2.47 -6.75
C PHE A 62 13.69 -3.93 -6.41
N GLN A 63 13.55 -4.27 -5.14
CA GLN A 63 13.52 -5.64 -4.65
C GLN A 63 12.13 -6.21 -4.90
N VAL A 64 11.99 -7.10 -5.87
CA VAL A 64 10.71 -7.64 -6.33
C VAL A 64 10.67 -9.16 -6.24
N HIS A 65 9.50 -9.72 -5.95
CA HIS A 65 9.25 -11.16 -5.84
C HIS A 65 8.66 -11.69 -7.17
N ARG A 66 9.51 -11.77 -8.23
CA ARG A 66 9.11 -12.31 -9.55
C ARG A 66 8.84 -13.80 -9.52
N THR A 67 9.51 -14.50 -8.62
CA THR A 67 9.41 -15.94 -8.43
C THR A 67 9.07 -16.30 -6.99
N GLY A 68 8.83 -17.58 -6.70
CA GLY A 68 8.40 -18.04 -5.39
C GLY A 68 6.89 -17.83 -5.14
N ILE A 69 6.50 -17.89 -3.87
CA ILE A 69 5.08 -17.81 -3.48
C ILE A 69 4.45 -16.44 -3.77
N GLY A 70 5.28 -15.41 -3.96
CA GLY A 70 4.85 -14.03 -4.22
C GLY A 70 4.73 -13.64 -5.69
N ALA A 71 4.93 -14.57 -6.63
CA ALA A 71 5.03 -14.23 -8.05
C ALA A 71 3.81 -13.49 -8.63
N VAL A 72 2.61 -13.79 -8.17
CA VAL A 72 1.37 -13.10 -8.62
C VAL A 72 1.40 -11.61 -8.24
N TYR A 73 1.90 -11.28 -7.04
CA TYR A 73 2.04 -9.91 -6.57
C TYR A 73 3.17 -9.19 -7.33
N GLY A 74 4.33 -9.84 -7.48
CA GLY A 74 5.51 -9.26 -8.13
C GLY A 74 5.22 -8.72 -9.52
N ARG A 75 4.47 -9.45 -10.33
CA ARG A 75 4.04 -9.02 -11.66
C ARG A 75 3.27 -7.69 -11.65
N TRP A 76 2.33 -7.53 -10.72
CA TRP A 76 1.52 -6.32 -10.61
C TRP A 76 2.29 -5.19 -9.93
N TYR A 77 3.21 -5.50 -9.02
CA TYR A 77 4.13 -4.53 -8.42
C TYR A 77 5.03 -3.90 -9.49
N GLU A 78 5.55 -4.70 -10.44
CA GLU A 78 6.37 -4.17 -11.55
C GLU A 78 5.56 -3.26 -12.49
N ARG A 79 4.34 -3.66 -12.84
CA ARG A 79 3.45 -2.83 -13.68
C ARG A 79 3.13 -1.50 -13.00
N THR A 80 2.81 -1.54 -11.72
CA THR A 80 2.49 -0.35 -10.93
C THR A 80 3.70 0.56 -10.78
N THR A 81 4.87 -0.01 -10.47
CA THR A 81 6.14 0.71 -10.40
C THR A 81 6.45 1.41 -11.73
N THR A 82 6.31 0.70 -12.84
CA THR A 82 6.54 1.25 -14.19
C THR A 82 5.59 2.42 -14.47
N ALA A 83 4.32 2.30 -14.13
CA ALA A 83 3.34 3.35 -14.34
C ALA A 83 3.61 4.59 -13.46
N ALA A 84 3.97 4.39 -12.19
CA ALA A 84 4.32 5.47 -11.26
C ALA A 84 5.58 6.23 -11.72
N VAL A 85 6.65 5.50 -12.05
CA VAL A 85 7.91 6.09 -12.53
C VAL A 85 7.72 6.85 -13.85
N LYS A 86 6.90 6.30 -14.76
CA LYS A 86 6.53 7.01 -16.00
C LYS A 86 5.84 8.34 -15.68
N LEU A 87 4.86 8.36 -14.80
CA LEU A 87 4.17 9.59 -14.39
C LEU A 87 5.14 10.58 -13.73
N ILE A 88 5.99 10.13 -12.81
CA ILE A 88 6.99 10.96 -12.15
C ILE A 88 7.90 11.61 -13.18
N ASN A 89 8.40 10.87 -14.15
CA ASN A 89 9.28 11.38 -15.21
C ASN A 89 8.55 12.34 -16.16
N GLU A 90 7.30 12.03 -16.55
CA GLU A 90 6.45 12.91 -17.37
C GLU A 90 6.18 14.26 -16.69
N THR A 91 6.18 14.30 -15.35
CA THR A 91 5.92 15.50 -14.55
C THR A 91 7.18 16.20 -14.04
N GLY A 92 8.34 15.91 -14.63
CA GLY A 92 9.60 16.60 -14.32
C GLY A 92 10.55 15.83 -13.39
N GLY A 93 10.30 14.56 -13.11
CA GLY A 93 11.15 13.72 -12.27
C GLY A 93 11.00 14.01 -10.78
N ILE A 94 12.06 13.72 -10.03
CA ILE A 94 12.19 14.04 -8.61
C ILE A 94 13.23 15.14 -8.46
N ALA A 95 12.85 16.29 -7.93
CA ALA A 95 13.70 17.47 -7.83
C ALA A 95 14.39 17.85 -9.17
N GLY A 96 13.67 17.70 -10.30
CA GLY A 96 14.18 17.96 -11.65
C GLY A 96 15.02 16.84 -12.25
N ARG A 97 15.26 15.74 -11.55
CA ARG A 97 16.09 14.61 -11.96
C ARG A 97 15.21 13.46 -12.45
N PRO A 98 15.54 12.79 -13.58
CA PRO A 98 14.81 11.61 -14.00
C PRO A 98 14.99 10.45 -13.01
N VAL A 99 13.98 9.57 -12.93
CA VAL A 99 14.01 8.35 -12.11
C VAL A 99 14.33 7.15 -12.99
N GLU A 100 15.30 6.34 -12.56
CA GLU A 100 15.64 5.04 -13.12
C GLU A 100 15.38 3.94 -12.09
N VAL A 101 14.85 2.79 -12.52
CA VAL A 101 14.60 1.64 -11.66
C VAL A 101 15.47 0.49 -12.07
N VAL A 102 16.16 -0.11 -11.10
CA VAL A 102 16.90 -1.37 -11.23
C VAL A 102 16.18 -2.44 -10.41
N ALA A 103 15.58 -3.42 -11.07
CA ALA A 103 14.79 -4.46 -10.43
C ALA A 103 15.55 -5.79 -10.31
N GLU A 104 15.56 -6.36 -9.10
CA GLU A 104 16.17 -7.66 -8.78
C GLU A 104 15.14 -8.56 -8.09
N ASP A 105 15.11 -9.83 -8.51
CA ASP A 105 14.18 -10.83 -7.98
C ASP A 105 14.69 -11.42 -6.66
N ASP A 106 13.93 -11.28 -5.58
CA ASP A 106 14.23 -11.90 -4.28
C ASP A 106 13.73 -13.35 -4.15
N GLY A 107 12.93 -13.83 -5.11
CA GLY A 107 12.38 -15.18 -5.12
C GLY A 107 11.44 -15.50 -3.96
N THR A 108 10.98 -14.49 -3.24
CA THR A 108 10.27 -14.62 -1.95
C THR A 108 11.09 -15.42 -0.91
N ASP A 109 12.42 -15.38 -1.02
CA ASP A 109 13.38 -16.08 -0.17
C ASP A 109 14.13 -15.10 0.75
N PRO A 110 14.17 -15.31 2.08
CA PRO A 110 14.80 -14.40 3.02
C PRO A 110 16.30 -14.18 2.75
N LYS A 111 17.05 -15.24 2.45
CA LYS A 111 18.48 -15.16 2.20
C LYS A 111 18.75 -14.37 0.94
N ARG A 112 18.06 -14.73 -0.14
CA ARG A 112 18.16 -14.04 -1.43
C ARG A 112 17.72 -12.57 -1.31
N GLY A 113 16.72 -12.27 -0.48
CA GLY A 113 16.28 -10.90 -0.20
C GLY A 113 17.41 -10.04 0.35
N ALA A 114 18.16 -10.51 1.34
CA ALA A 114 19.33 -9.80 1.87
C ALA A 114 20.46 -9.64 0.82
N GLU A 115 20.73 -10.67 0.00
CA GLU A 115 21.69 -10.61 -1.10
C GLU A 115 21.28 -9.58 -2.17
N VAL A 116 19.99 -9.48 -2.47
CA VAL A 116 19.43 -8.47 -3.39
C VAL A 116 19.65 -7.05 -2.88
N VAL A 117 19.42 -6.78 -1.59
CA VAL A 117 19.71 -5.46 -1.00
C VAL A 117 21.19 -5.09 -1.17
N GLU A 118 22.09 -6.03 -0.90
CA GLU A 118 23.53 -5.81 -1.11
C GLU A 118 23.86 -5.52 -2.57
N LYS A 119 23.33 -6.33 -3.49
CA LYS A 119 23.55 -6.17 -4.95
C LYS A 119 23.07 -4.80 -5.43
N LEU A 120 21.87 -4.40 -5.03
CA LEU A 120 21.30 -3.11 -5.40
C LEU A 120 22.15 -1.95 -4.86
N ALA A 121 22.55 -2.00 -3.59
CA ALA A 121 23.31 -0.93 -2.95
C ALA A 121 24.76 -0.83 -3.44
N VAL A 122 25.46 -1.96 -3.56
CA VAL A 122 26.90 -2.01 -3.80
C VAL A 122 27.22 -2.07 -5.30
N GLN A 123 26.59 -2.99 -6.04
CA GLN A 123 26.89 -3.20 -7.46
C GLN A 123 26.17 -2.19 -8.35
N HIS A 124 24.84 -2.05 -8.17
CA HIS A 124 24.03 -1.12 -8.96
C HIS A 124 24.12 0.32 -8.48
N LYS A 125 24.57 0.52 -7.23
CA LYS A 125 24.76 1.84 -6.64
C LYS A 125 23.48 2.68 -6.68
N VAL A 126 22.36 2.08 -6.26
CA VAL A 126 21.07 2.76 -6.18
C VAL A 126 21.03 3.79 -5.06
N ASP A 127 20.19 4.82 -5.20
CA ASP A 127 20.00 5.85 -4.16
C ASP A 127 19.17 5.31 -2.98
N PHE A 128 18.17 4.48 -3.27
CA PHE A 128 17.27 3.87 -2.28
C PHE A 128 16.95 2.44 -2.67
N VAL A 129 16.66 1.58 -1.69
CA VAL A 129 16.03 0.28 -1.92
C VAL A 129 14.53 0.41 -1.66
N TYR A 130 13.72 -0.22 -2.49
CA TYR A 130 12.27 -0.16 -2.43
C TYR A 130 11.65 -1.50 -2.82
N GLY A 131 10.47 -1.80 -2.32
CA GLY A 131 9.70 -3.00 -2.67
C GLY A 131 9.64 -4.02 -1.55
N THR A 132 9.60 -5.28 -1.89
CA THR A 132 9.29 -6.49 -1.11
C THR A 132 8.01 -6.39 -0.25
N LEU A 133 7.18 -7.42 -0.33
CA LEU A 133 5.90 -7.53 0.39
C LEU A 133 6.05 -8.44 1.62
N PHE A 134 6.70 -9.57 1.44
CA PHE A 134 6.65 -10.68 2.38
C PHE A 134 7.46 -10.42 3.65
N SER A 135 6.82 -10.52 4.80
CA SER A 135 7.38 -10.17 6.11
C SER A 135 8.70 -10.87 6.43
N HIS A 136 8.81 -12.17 6.12
CA HIS A 136 10.04 -12.93 6.37
C HIS A 136 11.22 -12.46 5.49
N VAL A 137 10.94 -11.95 4.28
CA VAL A 137 11.94 -11.34 3.41
C VAL A 137 12.34 -9.96 3.93
N VAL A 138 11.37 -9.14 4.36
CA VAL A 138 11.64 -7.82 4.98
C VAL A 138 12.54 -7.96 6.20
N ILE A 139 12.21 -8.89 7.11
CA ILE A 139 12.99 -9.13 8.34
C ILE A 139 14.45 -9.51 8.03
N ALA A 140 14.67 -10.27 6.97
CA ALA A 140 16.02 -10.65 6.55
C ALA A 140 16.77 -9.54 5.79
N SER A 141 16.05 -8.74 5.00
CA SER A 141 16.63 -7.67 4.17
C SER A 141 16.96 -6.41 4.97
N ALA A 142 16.15 -6.06 5.95
CA ALA A 142 16.26 -4.83 6.72
C ALA A 142 17.60 -4.66 7.47
N PRO A 143 18.14 -5.69 8.16
CA PRO A 143 19.46 -5.58 8.77
C PRO A 143 20.55 -5.20 7.77
N ARG A 144 20.50 -5.79 6.56
CA ARG A 144 21.47 -5.49 5.51
C ARG A 144 21.38 -4.06 5.01
N ALA A 145 20.17 -3.51 4.89
CA ALA A 145 19.98 -2.09 4.55
C ALA A 145 20.59 -1.16 5.64
N GLY A 146 20.42 -1.50 6.91
CA GLY A 146 21.03 -0.77 8.04
C GLY A 146 22.55 -0.82 8.05
N GLU A 147 23.15 -2.00 7.82
CA GLU A 147 24.62 -2.16 7.73
C GLU A 147 25.21 -1.33 6.57
N LEU A 148 24.52 -1.31 5.45
CA LEU A 148 24.92 -0.54 4.25
C LEU A 148 24.53 0.94 4.35
N LYS A 149 23.82 1.32 5.40
CA LYS A 149 23.29 2.68 5.63
C LYS A 149 22.52 3.23 4.44
N ILE A 150 21.68 2.40 3.81
CA ILE A 150 20.84 2.77 2.68
C ILE A 150 19.37 2.79 3.09
N PRO A 151 18.61 3.88 2.83
CA PRO A 151 17.18 3.89 3.10
C PRO A 151 16.43 2.83 2.29
N MET A 152 15.59 2.05 2.99
CA MET A 152 14.77 0.98 2.44
C MET A 152 13.29 1.26 2.70
N PHE A 153 12.49 1.26 1.63
CA PHE A 153 11.06 1.51 1.67
C PHE A 153 10.31 0.22 1.33
N VAL A 154 9.70 -0.41 2.32
CA VAL A 154 9.02 -1.69 2.12
C VAL A 154 7.55 -1.50 1.73
N ALA A 155 7.09 -2.31 0.79
CA ALA A 155 5.68 -2.41 0.38
C ALA A 155 5.03 -3.60 1.10
N SER A 156 5.20 -3.66 2.42
CA SER A 156 4.81 -4.75 3.32
C SER A 156 3.80 -4.25 4.35
N GLU A 157 3.17 -5.18 5.05
CA GLU A 157 2.15 -4.92 6.07
C GLU A 157 2.45 -5.58 7.43
N GLY A 158 3.59 -6.24 7.56
CA GLY A 158 4.01 -6.82 8.84
C GLY A 158 4.25 -5.77 9.93
N TYR A 159 4.12 -6.19 11.19
CA TYR A 159 4.28 -5.29 12.34
C TYR A 159 5.75 -4.98 12.70
N HIS A 160 6.72 -5.60 12.05
CA HIS A 160 8.15 -5.49 12.42
C HIS A 160 8.74 -4.09 12.23
N VAL A 161 8.23 -3.26 11.31
CA VAL A 161 8.67 -1.86 11.20
C VAL A 161 8.18 -1.06 12.40
N PRO A 162 6.87 -0.93 12.67
CA PRO A 162 6.39 -0.11 13.79
C PRO A 162 6.66 -0.72 15.17
N SER A 163 7.10 -2.01 15.27
CA SER A 163 7.53 -2.62 16.54
C SER A 163 8.89 -2.15 17.04
N GLY A 164 9.70 -1.53 16.18
CA GLY A 164 11.06 -1.11 16.51
C GLY A 164 12.10 -2.25 16.50
N THR A 165 11.74 -3.43 16.00
CA THR A 165 12.68 -4.55 15.90
C THR A 165 13.64 -4.41 14.73
N LEU A 166 13.35 -3.51 13.79
CA LEU A 166 14.22 -3.18 12.68
C LEU A 166 15.04 -1.90 12.98
N ASN A 167 15.80 -1.44 12.01
CA ASN A 167 16.67 -0.27 12.16
C ASN A 167 16.05 1.00 11.57
N ARG A 168 16.66 2.15 11.85
CA ARG A 168 16.20 3.50 11.47
C ARG A 168 16.24 3.78 9.96
N TYR A 169 16.78 2.87 9.14
CA TYR A 169 16.81 3.02 7.68
C TYR A 169 15.58 2.45 6.98
N VAL A 170 14.67 1.76 7.68
CA VAL A 170 13.54 1.03 7.07
C VAL A 170 12.21 1.74 7.32
N PHE A 171 11.46 2.00 6.26
CA PHE A 171 10.16 2.70 6.27
C PHE A 171 9.07 1.87 5.62
N GLN A 172 7.85 1.91 6.16
CA GLN A 172 6.66 1.21 5.64
C GLN A 172 5.55 2.23 5.30
N PRO A 173 5.68 2.97 4.18
CA PRO A 173 4.77 4.08 3.88
C PRO A 173 3.55 3.68 3.05
N GLY A 174 3.56 2.51 2.40
CA GLY A 174 2.55 2.13 1.41
C GLY A 174 1.32 1.46 2.01
N ILE A 175 1.50 0.48 2.90
CA ILE A 175 0.41 -0.32 3.48
C ILE A 175 0.33 -0.12 4.99
N THR A 176 -0.89 -0.15 5.51
CA THR A 176 -1.17 -0.20 6.94
C THR A 176 -0.73 -1.56 7.52
N ASP A 177 -0.07 -1.57 8.67
CA ASP A 177 0.39 -2.81 9.31
C ASP A 177 -0.75 -3.68 9.85
N VAL A 178 -0.47 -4.97 10.08
CA VAL A 178 -1.45 -5.98 10.54
C VAL A 178 -2.12 -5.60 11.87
N ARG A 179 -1.40 -4.97 12.81
CA ARG A 179 -1.98 -4.52 14.08
C ARG A 179 -3.07 -3.47 13.85
N SER A 180 -2.80 -2.51 12.98
CA SER A 180 -3.76 -1.48 12.59
C SER A 180 -4.96 -2.05 11.85
N GLN A 181 -4.71 -2.92 10.87
CA GLN A 181 -5.77 -3.54 10.07
C GLN A 181 -6.74 -4.30 10.97
N THR A 182 -6.22 -5.24 11.78
CA THR A 182 -7.03 -6.10 12.64
C THR A 182 -7.77 -5.31 13.72
N ARG A 183 -7.12 -4.29 14.31
CA ARG A 183 -7.73 -3.40 15.29
C ARG A 183 -8.95 -2.69 14.72
N SER A 184 -8.87 -2.23 13.48
CA SER A 184 -9.94 -1.44 12.85
C SER A 184 -11.17 -2.28 12.49
N ILE A 185 -11.01 -3.59 12.16
CA ILE A 185 -12.09 -4.44 11.69
C ILE A 185 -12.73 -5.32 12.78
N VAL A 186 -12.01 -5.63 13.86
CA VAL A 186 -12.45 -6.64 14.83
C VAL A 186 -13.80 -6.34 15.47
N SER A 187 -14.11 -5.06 15.76
CA SER A 187 -15.40 -4.68 16.33
C SER A 187 -16.57 -4.97 15.37
N TRP A 188 -16.35 -4.72 14.07
CA TRP A 188 -17.33 -5.06 13.05
C TRP A 188 -17.57 -6.57 12.98
N VAL A 189 -16.50 -7.38 13.02
CA VAL A 189 -16.59 -8.86 13.01
C VAL A 189 -17.42 -9.36 14.19
N LEU A 190 -17.08 -8.94 15.42
CA LEU A 190 -17.75 -9.41 16.62
C LEU A 190 -19.23 -8.97 16.73
N ASN A 191 -19.58 -7.84 16.11
CA ASN A 191 -20.94 -7.32 16.13
C ASN A 191 -21.83 -7.90 15.01
N ASN A 192 -21.25 -8.38 13.90
CA ASN A 192 -22.01 -8.77 12.72
C ASN A 192 -21.90 -10.27 12.39
N LEU A 193 -20.78 -10.92 12.73
CA LEU A 193 -20.53 -12.30 12.29
C LEU A 193 -20.56 -13.31 13.43
N GLY A 194 -20.02 -12.97 14.61
CA GLY A 194 -20.02 -13.88 15.77
C GLY A 194 -18.83 -13.62 16.69
N LYS A 195 -18.84 -14.26 17.86
CA LYS A 195 -17.85 -14.05 18.94
C LYS A 195 -16.90 -15.22 19.14
N LYS A 196 -17.17 -16.39 18.56
CA LYS A 196 -16.33 -17.58 18.64
C LYS A 196 -15.60 -17.77 17.31
N ALA A 197 -14.32 -17.45 17.27
CA ALA A 197 -13.53 -17.48 16.05
C ALA A 197 -12.52 -18.64 16.03
N THR A 198 -12.37 -19.27 14.87
CA THR A 198 -11.21 -20.12 14.55
C THR A 198 -10.37 -19.38 13.51
N MET A 199 -9.04 -19.47 13.65
CA MET A 199 -8.09 -18.77 12.79
C MET A 199 -7.31 -19.76 11.92
N ILE A 200 -7.21 -19.47 10.62
CA ILE A 200 -6.31 -20.14 9.67
C ILE A 200 -5.37 -19.10 9.09
N PHE A 201 -4.07 -19.34 9.17
CA PHE A 201 -3.06 -18.36 8.75
C PHE A 201 -1.78 -19.06 8.26
N PRO A 202 -0.98 -18.39 7.39
CA PRO A 202 0.25 -18.98 6.90
C PRO A 202 1.31 -19.06 7.99
N ASP A 203 2.09 -20.14 7.98
CA ASP A 203 3.10 -20.48 8.98
C ASP A 203 4.40 -19.65 8.76
N TYR A 204 4.31 -18.33 8.90
CA TYR A 204 5.43 -17.37 8.92
C TYR A 204 5.04 -16.05 9.60
N ALA A 205 5.97 -15.10 9.70
CA ALA A 205 5.82 -13.87 10.49
C ALA A 205 4.50 -13.11 10.27
N PHE A 206 4.06 -12.94 9.02
CA PHE A 206 2.78 -12.30 8.69
C PHE A 206 1.58 -13.03 9.34
N GLY A 207 1.52 -14.36 9.22
CA GLY A 207 0.45 -15.15 9.83
C GLY A 207 0.48 -15.07 11.36
N TYR A 208 1.67 -15.01 11.96
CA TYR A 208 1.81 -14.85 13.40
C TYR A 208 1.41 -13.46 13.87
N ASP A 209 1.65 -12.41 13.10
CA ASP A 209 1.11 -11.07 13.39
C ASP A 209 -0.43 -11.11 13.44
N HIS A 210 -1.08 -11.76 12.47
CA HIS A 210 -2.55 -11.93 12.49
C HIS A 210 -3.02 -12.76 13.69
N ARG A 211 -2.34 -13.87 14.00
CA ARG A 211 -2.64 -14.69 15.19
C ARG A 211 -2.65 -13.84 16.45
N ASP A 212 -1.66 -13.01 16.63
CA ASP A 212 -1.45 -12.25 17.85
C ASP A 212 -2.37 -11.04 17.92
N PHE A 213 -2.45 -10.23 16.86
CA PHE A 213 -3.21 -8.98 16.87
C PHE A 213 -4.72 -9.19 16.68
N PHE A 214 -5.15 -10.01 15.71
CA PHE A 214 -6.58 -10.33 15.58
C PHE A 214 -7.04 -11.14 16.78
N GLY A 215 -6.34 -12.20 17.13
CA GLY A 215 -6.69 -13.06 18.27
C GLY A 215 -6.67 -12.31 19.59
N GLY A 216 -5.70 -11.39 19.79
CA GLY A 216 -5.63 -10.51 20.96
C GLY A 216 -6.83 -9.55 21.01
N ALA A 217 -7.13 -8.87 19.91
CA ALA A 217 -8.24 -7.93 19.83
C ALA A 217 -9.62 -8.59 20.00
N VAL A 218 -9.79 -9.83 19.48
CA VAL A 218 -11.01 -10.64 19.72
C VAL A 218 -11.19 -10.89 21.22
N ARG A 219 -10.16 -11.35 21.91
CA ARG A 219 -10.21 -11.61 23.37
C ARG A 219 -10.45 -10.34 24.17
N GLU A 220 -9.75 -9.26 23.85
CA GLU A 220 -9.90 -7.95 24.50
C GLU A 220 -11.35 -7.43 24.42
N LYS A 221 -12.04 -7.70 23.30
CA LYS A 221 -13.42 -7.27 23.06
C LYS A 221 -14.49 -8.31 23.45
N GLY A 222 -14.10 -9.32 24.23
CA GLY A 222 -15.02 -10.31 24.80
C GLY A 222 -15.44 -11.43 23.85
N GLY A 223 -14.70 -11.68 22.76
CA GLY A 223 -14.79 -12.86 21.93
C GLY A 223 -13.86 -13.99 22.40
N THR A 224 -13.95 -15.13 21.73
CA THR A 224 -13.16 -16.33 22.04
C THR A 224 -12.48 -16.86 20.79
N ILE A 225 -11.19 -17.20 20.89
CA ILE A 225 -10.47 -17.96 19.86
C ILE A 225 -10.51 -19.45 20.24
N LEU A 226 -11.22 -20.23 19.43
CA LEU A 226 -11.43 -21.66 19.65
C LEU A 226 -10.24 -22.50 19.17
N ALA A 227 -9.67 -22.14 18.00
CA ALA A 227 -8.50 -22.82 17.44
C ALA A 227 -7.66 -21.85 16.60
N GLN A 228 -6.38 -22.19 16.47
CA GLN A 228 -5.39 -21.46 15.65
C GLN A 228 -4.62 -22.48 14.83
N LEU A 229 -4.75 -22.41 13.51
CA LEU A 229 -4.25 -23.39 12.56
C LEU A 229 -3.21 -22.75 11.63
N PRO A 230 -1.91 -22.83 11.96
CA PRO A 230 -0.86 -22.44 11.03
C PRO A 230 -0.78 -23.45 9.87
N ILE A 231 -0.63 -22.93 8.66
CA ILE A 231 -0.51 -23.72 7.43
C ILE A 231 0.72 -23.28 6.66
N PRO A 232 1.60 -24.19 6.23
CA PRO A 232 2.74 -23.83 5.40
C PRO A 232 2.31 -23.06 4.14
N PRO A 233 2.95 -21.94 3.77
CA PRO A 233 2.55 -21.13 2.62
C PRO A 233 2.75 -21.85 1.27
N THR A 234 3.47 -22.96 1.26
CA THR A 234 3.67 -23.85 0.11
C THR A 234 2.67 -25.00 0.05
N GLU A 235 1.71 -25.05 0.98
CA GLU A 235 0.70 -26.12 1.03
C GLU A 235 -0.21 -26.05 -0.20
N THR A 236 -0.57 -27.21 -0.73
CA THR A 236 -1.40 -27.36 -1.93
C THR A 236 -2.64 -28.22 -1.72
N SER A 237 -2.82 -28.83 -0.51
CA SER A 237 -4.00 -29.59 -0.13
C SER A 237 -4.37 -29.30 1.33
N PHE A 238 -5.60 -28.91 1.57
CA PHE A 238 -6.03 -28.32 2.83
C PHE A 238 -7.05 -29.17 3.59
N THR A 239 -7.59 -30.21 3.00
CA THR A 239 -8.64 -31.07 3.57
C THR A 239 -8.29 -31.65 4.96
N LYS A 240 -7.00 -31.88 5.24
CA LYS A 240 -6.51 -32.36 6.54
C LYS A 240 -6.62 -31.34 7.69
N TYR A 241 -6.81 -30.07 7.38
CA TYR A 241 -6.92 -28.99 8.39
C TYR A 241 -8.36 -28.74 8.81
N PHE A 242 -9.33 -28.88 7.91
CA PHE A 242 -10.73 -28.53 8.20
C PHE A 242 -11.37 -29.35 9.32
N PRO A 243 -11.12 -30.67 9.49
CA PRO A 243 -11.61 -31.43 10.64
C PRO A 243 -11.12 -30.95 12.01
N ARG A 244 -10.08 -30.08 12.04
CA ARG A 244 -9.55 -29.48 13.26
C ARG A 244 -10.28 -28.19 13.66
N ILE A 245 -11.24 -27.74 12.85
CA ILE A 245 -12.08 -26.59 13.15
C ILE A 245 -13.19 -27.03 14.08
N PRO A 246 -13.30 -26.48 15.31
CA PRO A 246 -14.37 -26.82 16.25
C PRO A 246 -15.76 -26.56 15.66
N ALA A 247 -16.69 -27.45 15.95
CA ALA A 247 -18.06 -27.41 15.41
C ALA A 247 -18.87 -26.17 15.89
N ASP A 248 -18.48 -25.56 17.01
CA ASP A 248 -19.10 -24.35 17.55
C ASP A 248 -18.41 -23.05 17.07
N THR A 249 -17.55 -23.14 16.03
CA THR A 249 -16.98 -21.97 15.36
C THR A 249 -18.08 -21.14 14.70
N GLU A 250 -18.22 -19.88 15.11
CA GLU A 250 -19.14 -18.93 14.52
C GLU A 250 -18.48 -18.18 13.34
N VAL A 251 -17.19 -17.84 13.49
CA VAL A 251 -16.41 -17.12 12.49
C VAL A 251 -15.14 -17.90 12.14
N LEU A 252 -14.97 -18.24 10.88
CA LEU A 252 -13.71 -18.73 10.35
C LEU A 252 -12.92 -17.55 9.75
N TYR A 253 -11.93 -17.11 10.51
CA TYR A 253 -11.00 -16.08 10.08
C TYR A 253 -9.83 -16.69 9.33
N HIS A 254 -9.54 -16.21 8.11
CA HIS A 254 -8.40 -16.73 7.37
C HIS A 254 -7.61 -15.63 6.62
N VAL A 255 -6.29 -15.86 6.52
CA VAL A 255 -5.36 -14.96 5.85
C VAL A 255 -4.38 -15.75 4.96
N MET A 256 -4.91 -16.72 4.22
CA MET A 256 -4.10 -17.59 3.38
C MET A 256 -3.49 -16.87 2.18
N VAL A 257 -2.23 -17.20 1.90
CA VAL A 257 -1.42 -16.67 0.80
C VAL A 257 -0.71 -17.80 0.05
N GLY A 258 -0.18 -17.51 -1.13
CA GLY A 258 0.63 -18.43 -1.91
C GLY A 258 -0.14 -19.16 -3.02
N PRO A 259 0.51 -20.07 -3.75
CA PRO A 259 -0.04 -20.69 -4.95
C PRO A 259 -1.25 -21.60 -4.69
N GLY A 260 -1.44 -22.07 -3.46
CA GLY A 260 -2.55 -22.94 -3.06
C GLY A 260 -3.85 -22.23 -2.72
N VAL A 261 -3.92 -20.88 -2.74
CA VAL A 261 -5.11 -20.16 -2.22
C VAL A 261 -6.41 -20.54 -2.92
N LEU A 262 -6.40 -20.74 -4.24
CA LEU A 262 -7.60 -21.16 -4.96
C LEU A 262 -8.06 -22.57 -4.56
N THR A 263 -7.12 -23.50 -4.35
CA THR A 263 -7.40 -24.86 -3.85
C THR A 263 -7.95 -24.78 -2.43
N PHE A 264 -7.34 -23.97 -1.55
CA PHE A 264 -7.84 -23.75 -0.19
C PHE A 264 -9.31 -23.33 -0.19
N VAL A 265 -9.65 -22.34 -1.02
CA VAL A 265 -11.00 -21.80 -1.12
C VAL A 265 -11.97 -22.87 -1.61
N LYS A 266 -11.61 -23.64 -2.64
CA LYS A 266 -12.47 -24.73 -3.19
C LYS A 266 -12.67 -25.87 -2.20
N GLU A 267 -11.60 -26.40 -1.63
CA GLU A 267 -11.67 -27.50 -0.64
C GLU A 267 -12.43 -27.08 0.62
N MET A 268 -12.34 -25.81 1.03
CA MET A 268 -13.15 -25.27 2.13
C MET A 268 -14.64 -25.30 1.78
N GLY A 269 -15.00 -24.93 0.55
CA GLY A 269 -16.38 -25.02 0.05
C GLY A 269 -16.92 -26.44 0.01
N GLU A 270 -16.13 -27.37 -0.48
CA GLU A 270 -16.46 -28.82 -0.52
C GLU A 270 -16.67 -29.41 0.89
N HIS A 271 -15.81 -29.01 1.84
CA HIS A 271 -15.89 -29.50 3.22
C HIS A 271 -17.11 -28.98 3.97
N PHE A 272 -17.39 -27.71 3.94
CA PHE A 272 -18.48 -27.12 4.73
C PHE A 272 -19.85 -27.15 4.02
N GLY A 273 -19.87 -27.04 2.71
CA GLY A 273 -21.12 -26.93 1.96
C GLY A 273 -22.00 -25.79 2.49
N ALA A 274 -23.28 -26.09 2.68
CA ALA A 274 -24.28 -25.15 3.22
C ALA A 274 -24.17 -24.91 4.74
N LYS A 275 -23.51 -25.81 5.47
CA LYS A 275 -23.35 -25.73 6.95
C LYS A 275 -21.98 -25.15 7.33
N ARG A 276 -21.73 -23.94 6.92
CA ARG A 276 -20.44 -23.27 7.19
C ARG A 276 -20.57 -22.24 8.31
N PRO A 277 -19.47 -21.97 9.06
CA PRO A 277 -19.37 -20.76 9.87
C PRO A 277 -19.41 -19.52 8.96
N GLN A 278 -19.53 -18.33 9.53
CA GLN A 278 -19.30 -17.09 8.80
C GLN A 278 -17.83 -17.07 8.37
N ILE A 279 -17.59 -16.98 7.06
CA ILE A 279 -16.22 -16.86 6.53
C ILE A 279 -15.85 -15.38 6.50
N PHE A 280 -14.73 -15.05 7.15
CA PHE A 280 -14.15 -13.73 7.14
C PHE A 280 -12.68 -13.82 6.75
N GLY A 281 -12.38 -13.51 5.51
CA GLY A 281 -11.04 -13.65 4.92
C GLY A 281 -10.32 -12.33 4.73
N PHE A 282 -8.99 -12.38 4.71
CA PHE A 282 -8.20 -11.31 4.12
C PHE A 282 -8.19 -11.50 2.60
N ILE A 283 -8.16 -10.38 1.88
CA ILE A 283 -8.26 -10.37 0.42
C ILE A 283 -7.16 -11.17 -0.29
N ASP A 284 -6.03 -11.44 0.37
CA ASP A 284 -4.92 -12.25 -0.15
C ASP A 284 -5.38 -13.58 -0.75
N SER A 285 -6.40 -14.21 -0.13
CA SER A 285 -6.98 -15.45 -0.62
C SER A 285 -7.71 -15.33 -1.96
N LEU A 286 -7.98 -14.12 -2.40
CA LEU A 286 -8.69 -13.81 -3.66
C LEU A 286 -7.86 -12.94 -4.61
N GLU A 287 -6.69 -12.45 -4.19
CA GLU A 287 -5.82 -11.64 -5.04
C GLU A 287 -5.33 -12.45 -6.24
N GLY A 288 -5.47 -11.89 -7.44
CA GLY A 288 -5.17 -12.60 -8.69
C GLY A 288 -6.20 -13.69 -9.07
N VAL A 289 -7.28 -13.88 -8.30
CA VAL A 289 -8.31 -14.90 -8.53
C VAL A 289 -9.48 -14.29 -9.29
N ASP A 290 -9.84 -14.91 -10.42
CA ASP A 290 -11.09 -14.62 -11.14
C ASP A 290 -12.28 -15.17 -10.35
N MET A 291 -13.14 -14.29 -9.84
CA MET A 291 -14.33 -14.63 -9.08
C MET A 291 -15.38 -15.40 -9.90
N ALA A 292 -15.27 -15.40 -11.23
CA ALA A 292 -16.11 -16.22 -12.13
C ALA A 292 -15.63 -17.68 -12.24
N SER A 293 -14.49 -18.04 -11.66
CA SER A 293 -13.93 -19.39 -11.68
C SER A 293 -14.91 -20.41 -11.08
N PRO A 294 -15.07 -21.59 -11.70
CA PRO A 294 -15.90 -22.67 -11.14
C PRO A 294 -15.42 -23.11 -9.76
N GLY A 295 -16.37 -23.47 -8.89
CA GLY A 295 -16.10 -23.93 -7.53
C GLY A 295 -15.91 -22.79 -6.51
N LEU A 296 -16.22 -21.54 -6.89
CA LEU A 296 -16.23 -20.38 -5.98
C LEU A 296 -17.64 -19.94 -5.59
N GLU A 297 -18.67 -20.65 -6.01
CA GLU A 297 -20.07 -20.33 -5.74
C GLU A 297 -20.39 -20.30 -4.24
N PHE A 298 -19.71 -21.12 -3.46
CA PHE A 298 -19.90 -21.17 -2.01
C PHE A 298 -19.43 -19.89 -1.29
N LEU A 299 -18.62 -19.04 -1.93
CA LEU A 299 -18.21 -17.76 -1.37
C LEU A 299 -19.37 -16.77 -1.25
N GLU A 300 -20.49 -16.99 -1.93
CA GLU A 300 -21.65 -16.09 -1.82
C GLU A 300 -22.06 -15.89 -0.37
N GLY A 301 -22.17 -14.64 0.07
CA GLY A 301 -22.44 -14.26 1.47
C GLY A 301 -21.25 -14.41 2.43
N THR A 302 -20.03 -14.62 1.94
CA THR A 302 -18.81 -14.52 2.76
C THR A 302 -18.27 -13.11 2.76
N TYR A 303 -17.37 -12.80 3.69
CA TYR A 303 -16.82 -11.48 3.90
C TYR A 303 -15.29 -11.46 3.77
N PHE A 304 -14.78 -10.37 3.21
CA PHE A 304 -13.34 -10.11 3.10
C PHE A 304 -13.05 -8.66 3.49
N TRP A 305 -11.85 -8.41 4.02
CA TRP A 305 -11.38 -7.04 4.18
C TRP A 305 -10.17 -6.78 3.30
N GLU A 306 -9.98 -5.51 2.94
CA GLU A 306 -8.97 -5.06 2.00
C GLU A 306 -8.60 -3.60 2.24
N GLY A 307 -7.37 -3.21 1.89
CA GLY A 307 -6.88 -1.83 2.01
C GLY A 307 -7.41 -0.90 0.92
N LEU A 308 -7.72 -1.44 -0.27
CA LEU A 308 -8.33 -0.71 -1.38
C LEU A 308 -9.22 -1.66 -2.19
N PRO A 309 -10.52 -1.35 -2.38
CA PRO A 309 -11.46 -2.24 -3.03
C PRO A 309 -11.10 -2.56 -4.49
N ARG A 310 -11.17 -3.85 -4.83
CA ARG A 310 -10.85 -4.35 -6.17
C ARG A 310 -11.74 -3.72 -7.26
N TYR A 311 -13.04 -3.60 -7.01
CA TYR A 311 -14.02 -3.10 -7.98
C TYR A 311 -14.15 -1.58 -7.88
N SER A 312 -14.25 -0.89 -9.02
CA SER A 312 -14.26 0.58 -9.07
C SER A 312 -15.47 1.22 -8.38
N ASP A 313 -16.57 0.49 -8.23
CA ASP A 313 -17.76 0.94 -7.51
C ASP A 313 -17.63 0.85 -5.98
N GLY A 314 -16.58 0.19 -5.48
CA GLY A 314 -16.31 0.06 -4.05
C GLY A 314 -15.73 1.32 -3.41
N TYR A 315 -14.91 2.06 -4.16
CA TYR A 315 -14.28 3.31 -3.71
C TYR A 315 -14.09 4.29 -4.87
N PRO A 316 -15.19 4.87 -5.40
CA PRO A 316 -15.16 5.68 -6.62
C PRO A 316 -14.63 7.10 -6.37
N THR A 317 -13.32 7.26 -6.20
CA THR A 317 -12.66 8.56 -6.09
C THR A 317 -11.97 8.96 -7.40
N PRO A 318 -11.75 10.27 -7.65
CA PRO A 318 -10.96 10.69 -8.81
C PRO A 318 -9.53 10.14 -8.78
N TYR A 319 -8.95 9.96 -7.59
CA TYR A 319 -7.58 9.48 -7.38
C TYR A 319 -7.44 8.00 -7.71
N GLU A 320 -8.39 7.19 -7.24
CA GLU A 320 -8.46 5.76 -7.51
C GLU A 320 -8.71 5.51 -9.00
N LYS A 321 -9.62 6.24 -9.61
CA LYS A 321 -9.89 6.18 -11.05
C LYS A 321 -8.66 6.52 -11.88
N PHE A 322 -7.94 7.57 -11.52
CA PHE A 322 -6.70 7.96 -12.18
C PHE A 322 -5.63 6.85 -12.06
N PHE A 323 -5.47 6.27 -10.87
CA PHE A 323 -4.56 5.16 -10.63
C PHE A 323 -4.87 3.96 -11.55
N ARG A 324 -6.14 3.51 -11.62
CA ARG A 324 -6.58 2.44 -12.53
C ARG A 324 -6.18 2.71 -13.98
N GLN A 325 -6.49 3.91 -14.46
CA GLN A 325 -6.17 4.31 -15.83
C GLN A 325 -4.66 4.25 -16.11
N ARG A 326 -3.85 4.73 -15.19
CA ARG A 326 -2.38 4.78 -15.36
C ARG A 326 -1.74 3.40 -15.29
N VAL A 327 -2.21 2.51 -14.43
CA VAL A 327 -1.70 1.15 -14.29
C VAL A 327 -2.28 0.20 -15.34
N GLY A 328 -3.37 0.57 -15.98
CA GLY A 328 -4.05 -0.26 -16.98
C GLY A 328 -4.94 -1.33 -16.36
N VAL A 329 -5.69 -0.96 -15.30
CA VAL A 329 -6.67 -1.81 -14.63
C VAL A 329 -8.07 -1.36 -14.97
N ASN A 330 -8.95 -2.31 -15.30
CA ASN A 330 -10.36 -2.07 -15.60
C ASN A 330 -11.21 -1.96 -14.32
N ASP A 331 -12.50 -1.71 -14.48
CA ASP A 331 -13.45 -1.55 -13.37
C ASP A 331 -13.66 -2.83 -12.55
N GLU A 332 -13.31 -3.99 -13.08
CA GLU A 332 -13.39 -5.30 -12.43
C GLU A 332 -12.09 -5.67 -11.67
N GLY A 333 -11.08 -4.80 -11.69
CA GLY A 333 -9.79 -5.08 -11.03
C GLY A 333 -8.89 -6.02 -11.82
N ALA A 334 -9.05 -6.12 -13.13
CA ALA A 334 -8.21 -6.92 -14.01
C ALA A 334 -7.49 -6.03 -15.05
N SER A 335 -6.52 -6.59 -15.75
CA SER A 335 -5.84 -5.90 -16.84
C SER A 335 -6.83 -5.46 -17.94
N ILE A 336 -6.70 -4.22 -18.43
CA ILE A 336 -7.46 -3.74 -19.60
C ILE A 336 -7.11 -4.55 -20.86
N GLN A 337 -5.86 -5.02 -20.96
CA GLN A 337 -5.37 -5.77 -22.12
C GLN A 337 -5.78 -7.25 -22.08
N ASP A 338 -5.89 -7.83 -20.90
CA ASP A 338 -6.30 -9.21 -20.67
C ASP A 338 -7.19 -9.31 -19.42
N PRO A 339 -8.52 -9.33 -19.58
CA PRO A 339 -9.45 -9.41 -18.44
C PRO A 339 -9.30 -10.67 -17.56
N LYS A 340 -8.59 -11.71 -18.04
CA LYS A 340 -8.28 -12.90 -17.24
C LYS A 340 -7.07 -12.66 -16.30
N ASP A 341 -6.27 -11.66 -16.56
CA ASP A 341 -5.15 -11.25 -15.72
C ASP A 341 -5.65 -10.37 -14.58
N VAL A 342 -6.22 -11.00 -13.56
CA VAL A 342 -6.76 -10.34 -12.36
C VAL A 342 -5.62 -9.77 -11.53
N SER A 343 -5.79 -8.54 -11.07
CA SER A 343 -4.76 -7.81 -10.33
C SER A 343 -4.69 -8.18 -8.85
N THR A 344 -3.55 -7.84 -8.25
CA THR A 344 -3.37 -7.79 -6.80
C THR A 344 -3.72 -6.39 -6.28
N TYR A 345 -4.95 -5.96 -6.56
CA TYR A 345 -5.37 -4.55 -6.45
C TYR A 345 -5.24 -3.99 -5.04
N ALA A 346 -5.58 -4.80 -4.05
CA ALA A 346 -5.55 -4.40 -2.65
C ALA A 346 -4.12 -4.23 -2.08
N HIS A 347 -3.09 -4.63 -2.83
CA HIS A 347 -1.69 -4.51 -2.42
C HIS A 347 -0.85 -3.65 -3.38
N MET A 348 -1.04 -3.79 -4.71
CA MET A 348 -0.18 -3.14 -5.69
C MET A 348 -0.17 -1.61 -5.59
N PHE A 349 -1.23 -0.98 -5.07
CA PHE A 349 -1.26 0.47 -4.88
C PHE A 349 -0.14 0.97 -3.96
N SER A 350 0.36 0.12 -3.05
CA SER A 350 1.44 0.45 -2.13
C SER A 350 2.73 0.83 -2.85
N CYS A 351 3.00 0.19 -3.99
CA CYS A 351 4.15 0.52 -4.83
C CYS A 351 4.05 1.94 -5.40
N TRP A 352 2.87 2.29 -5.88
CA TRP A 352 2.59 3.63 -6.36
C TRP A 352 2.78 4.67 -5.27
N GLU A 353 2.12 4.50 -4.14
CA GLU A 353 2.16 5.44 -3.02
C GLU A 353 3.57 5.60 -2.45
N THR A 354 4.31 4.50 -2.29
CA THR A 354 5.68 4.52 -1.79
C THR A 354 6.62 5.37 -2.67
N LEU A 355 6.50 5.26 -4.00
CA LEU A 355 7.32 6.05 -4.92
C LEU A 355 7.01 7.56 -4.82
N PHE A 356 5.75 7.94 -4.61
CA PHE A 356 5.40 9.35 -4.37
C PHE A 356 5.81 9.84 -2.99
N VAL A 357 5.87 8.97 -1.98
CA VAL A 357 6.47 9.31 -0.67
C VAL A 357 7.97 9.55 -0.81
N ILE A 358 8.69 8.69 -1.53
CA ILE A 358 10.12 8.89 -1.83
C ILE A 358 10.30 10.24 -2.55
N LYS A 359 9.50 10.52 -3.58
CA LYS A 359 9.53 11.80 -4.29
C LYS A 359 9.37 12.97 -3.33
N GLN A 360 8.33 12.97 -2.52
CA GLN A 360 8.05 14.05 -1.56
C GLN A 360 9.19 14.21 -0.55
N ALA A 361 9.73 13.13 -0.01
CA ALA A 361 10.82 13.16 0.96
C ALA A 361 12.12 13.70 0.35
N VAL A 362 12.48 13.29 -0.85
CA VAL A 362 13.65 13.76 -1.57
C VAL A 362 13.57 15.28 -1.86
N GLU A 363 12.41 15.74 -2.33
CA GLU A 363 12.18 17.16 -2.65
C GLU A 363 12.21 18.04 -1.40
N GLN A 364 11.65 17.57 -0.27
CA GLN A 364 11.62 18.34 0.97
C GLN A 364 12.93 18.31 1.74
N SER A 365 13.68 17.20 1.71
CA SER A 365 14.97 17.07 2.41
C SER A 365 16.12 17.78 1.70
N GLY A 366 15.94 18.11 0.42
CA GLY A 366 17.02 18.61 -0.42
C GLY A 366 18.10 17.58 -0.74
N TYR A 367 17.76 16.29 -0.71
CA TYR A 367 18.64 15.17 -1.05
C TYR A 367 19.32 15.37 -2.42
N ARG A 368 20.64 15.18 -2.48
CA ARG A 368 21.44 15.34 -3.72
C ARG A 368 22.15 14.05 -4.14
N ASP A 369 22.78 13.35 -3.20
CA ASP A 369 23.60 12.18 -3.49
C ASP A 369 23.62 11.22 -2.28
N ARG A 370 24.18 10.04 -2.48
CA ARG A 370 24.32 8.96 -1.50
C ARG A 370 25.39 9.27 -0.43
N THR A 371 25.24 10.40 0.24
CA THR A 371 26.13 10.78 1.33
C THR A 371 25.45 10.54 2.68
N PRO A 372 26.20 10.26 3.76
CA PRO A 372 25.63 10.15 5.10
C PRO A 372 24.82 11.37 5.52
N LYS A 373 25.25 12.57 5.09
CA LYS A 373 24.56 13.83 5.36
C LYS A 373 23.19 13.88 4.69
N ASP A 374 23.14 13.51 3.41
CA ASP A 374 21.90 13.56 2.63
C ASP A 374 20.91 12.50 3.08
N TYR A 375 21.38 11.28 3.39
CA TYR A 375 20.54 10.23 3.98
C TYR A 375 19.99 10.62 5.35
N LYS A 376 20.82 11.25 6.19
CA LYS A 376 20.36 11.78 7.47
C LYS A 376 19.23 12.79 7.28
N ALA A 377 19.41 13.77 6.40
CA ALA A 377 18.41 14.80 6.11
C ALA A 377 17.11 14.18 5.56
N LEU A 378 17.20 13.16 4.68
CA LEU A 378 16.06 12.43 4.15
C LEU A 378 15.27 11.70 5.25
N ILE A 379 15.98 10.95 6.10
CA ILE A 379 15.39 10.18 7.20
C ILE A 379 14.71 11.11 8.20
N GLU A 380 15.39 12.18 8.64
CA GLU A 380 14.81 13.17 9.55
C GLU A 380 13.61 13.90 8.93
N THR A 381 13.58 14.11 7.62
CA THR A 381 12.41 14.65 6.92
C THR A 381 11.23 13.69 6.98
N LEU A 382 11.45 12.40 6.70
CA LEU A 382 10.41 11.36 6.80
C LEU A 382 9.87 11.20 8.23
N GLU A 383 10.76 11.25 9.23
CA GLU A 383 10.40 11.14 10.64
C GLU A 383 9.53 12.30 11.15
N ASN A 384 9.60 13.46 10.48
CA ASN A 384 8.75 14.61 10.76
C ASN A 384 7.41 14.60 9.99
N PHE A 385 7.17 13.65 9.10
CA PHE A 385 5.90 13.54 8.40
C PHE A 385 4.77 13.15 9.36
N GLN A 386 3.60 13.77 9.17
CA GLN A 386 2.38 13.46 9.89
C GLN A 386 1.28 12.96 8.93
N TRP A 387 1.28 13.53 7.72
CA TRP A 387 0.29 13.24 6.69
C TRP A 387 0.95 13.26 5.32
N PHE A 388 0.51 12.37 4.44
CA PHE A 388 0.81 12.50 3.02
C PHE A 388 -0.25 13.37 2.35
N ASN A 389 0.15 14.07 1.31
CA ASN A 389 -0.75 14.92 0.55
C ASN A 389 -1.83 14.05 -0.12
N GLU A 390 -3.07 14.53 -0.07
CA GLU A 390 -4.16 13.97 -0.86
C GLU A 390 -3.88 14.18 -2.36
N GLY A 391 -4.45 13.32 -3.17
CA GLY A 391 -4.44 13.46 -4.61
C GLY A 391 -4.01 12.20 -5.34
N ILE A 392 -3.55 12.36 -6.58
CA ILE A 392 -3.15 11.26 -7.46
C ILE A 392 -1.98 10.42 -6.92
N GLN A 393 -1.24 10.93 -5.96
CA GLN A 393 -0.16 10.23 -5.28
C GLN A 393 -0.66 9.10 -4.38
N HIS A 394 -1.87 9.22 -3.86
CA HIS A 394 -2.46 8.29 -2.92
C HIS A 394 -3.85 7.86 -3.38
N PRO A 395 -3.99 6.71 -4.07
CA PRO A 395 -5.29 6.21 -4.53
C PRO A 395 -6.32 6.03 -3.41
N GLN A 396 -5.86 5.72 -2.18
CA GLN A 396 -6.71 5.72 -0.99
C GLN A 396 -7.15 7.12 -0.54
N GLY A 397 -6.60 8.19 -1.13
CA GLY A 397 -6.82 9.57 -0.73
C GLY A 397 -5.87 9.98 0.39
N HIS A 398 -6.42 10.45 1.50
CA HIS A 398 -5.62 10.93 2.63
C HIS A 398 -5.07 9.78 3.48
N LYS A 399 -3.79 9.83 3.81
CA LYS A 399 -3.09 8.81 4.59
C LYS A 399 -2.33 9.45 5.74
N LYS A 400 -2.50 8.94 6.96
CA LYS A 400 -1.70 9.35 8.10
C LYS A 400 -0.38 8.59 8.11
N PHE A 401 0.71 9.31 8.31
CA PHE A 401 2.03 8.73 8.52
C PHE A 401 2.56 9.20 9.88
N ILE A 402 2.94 8.28 10.73
CA ILE A 402 3.60 8.62 11.99
C ILE A 402 5.10 8.40 11.77
N GLY A 403 5.79 9.48 11.37
CA GLY A 403 7.19 9.42 10.94
C GLY A 403 8.12 8.79 11.98
N ARG A 404 7.95 9.10 13.27
CA ARG A 404 8.81 8.55 14.34
C ARG A 404 8.75 7.03 14.50
N ILE A 405 7.72 6.35 13.96
CA ILE A 405 7.62 4.88 13.95
C ILE A 405 7.70 4.30 12.55
N HIS A 406 7.99 5.13 11.55
CA HIS A 406 8.18 4.78 10.14
C HIS A 406 6.98 4.08 9.48
N GLN A 407 5.75 4.30 10.00
CA GLN A 407 4.55 3.58 9.59
C GLN A 407 3.42 4.49 9.13
N SER A 408 2.74 4.08 8.06
CA SER A 408 1.50 4.71 7.59
C SER A 408 0.25 3.98 8.10
N PHE A 409 -0.85 4.74 8.16
CA PHE A 409 -2.17 4.30 8.59
C PHE A 409 -3.20 4.72 7.56
N GLY A 410 -4.08 3.79 7.22
CA GLY A 410 -5.13 3.98 6.23
C GLY A 410 -6.45 3.33 6.66
N GLN A 411 -7.47 3.54 5.86
CA GLN A 411 -8.77 2.89 6.02
C GLN A 411 -8.69 1.41 5.63
N GLN A 412 -9.61 0.61 6.19
CA GLN A 412 -9.90 -0.74 5.74
C GLN A 412 -11.35 -0.81 5.25
N PHE A 413 -11.58 -1.68 4.28
CA PHE A 413 -12.91 -1.92 3.72
C PHE A 413 -13.30 -3.35 4.01
N VAL A 414 -14.52 -3.57 4.46
CA VAL A 414 -15.11 -4.90 4.55
C VAL A 414 -16.09 -5.05 3.41
N SER A 415 -15.91 -6.09 2.63
CA SER A 415 -16.73 -6.42 1.48
C SER A 415 -17.43 -7.75 1.68
N GLU A 416 -18.69 -7.85 1.26
CA GLU A 416 -19.44 -9.10 1.16
C GLU A 416 -19.41 -9.60 -0.28
N VAL A 417 -19.23 -10.88 -0.47
CA VAL A 417 -19.38 -11.49 -1.80
C VAL A 417 -20.88 -11.59 -2.14
N ARG A 418 -21.29 -10.86 -3.16
CA ARG A 418 -22.64 -10.85 -3.72
C ARG A 418 -22.60 -10.92 -5.24
N ASN A 419 -23.27 -11.88 -5.81
CA ASN A 419 -23.25 -12.12 -7.26
C ASN A 419 -21.83 -12.26 -7.81
N ARG A 420 -20.98 -13.01 -7.10
CA ARG A 420 -19.55 -13.22 -7.44
C ARG A 420 -18.72 -11.94 -7.51
N ARG A 421 -19.10 -10.90 -6.78
CA ARG A 421 -18.37 -9.63 -6.66
C ARG A 421 -18.23 -9.26 -5.19
N LEU A 422 -17.14 -8.60 -4.85
CA LEU A 422 -16.95 -7.98 -3.54
C LEU A 422 -17.71 -6.65 -3.50
N LYS A 423 -18.71 -6.57 -2.63
CA LYS A 423 -19.52 -5.37 -2.38
C LYS A 423 -19.14 -4.78 -1.02
N VAL A 424 -18.60 -3.57 -1.01
CA VAL A 424 -18.24 -2.88 0.24
C VAL A 424 -19.49 -2.69 1.10
N VAL A 425 -19.46 -3.25 2.31
CA VAL A 425 -20.53 -3.16 3.31
C VAL A 425 -20.12 -2.34 4.54
N HIS A 426 -18.81 -2.15 4.74
CA HIS A 426 -18.29 -1.32 5.82
C HIS A 426 -16.96 -0.67 5.42
N ARG A 427 -16.74 0.54 5.90
CA ARG A 427 -15.48 1.28 5.75
C ARG A 427 -15.07 1.83 7.10
N THR A 428 -13.86 1.51 7.54
CA THR A 428 -13.31 2.03 8.79
C THR A 428 -12.82 3.48 8.63
N LYS A 429 -12.59 4.15 9.75
CA LYS A 429 -11.88 5.43 9.76
C LYS A 429 -10.39 5.20 10.00
N ILE A 430 -9.56 6.16 9.63
CA ILE A 430 -8.11 6.10 9.92
C ILE A 430 -7.87 6.03 11.43
N GLU A 431 -8.69 6.74 12.22
CA GLU A 431 -8.63 6.76 13.67
C GLU A 431 -8.82 5.39 14.30
N ASP A 432 -9.63 4.52 13.68
CA ASP A 432 -9.87 3.14 14.15
C ASP A 432 -8.61 2.27 14.04
N SER A 433 -7.72 2.61 13.11
CA SER A 433 -6.46 1.89 12.87
C SER A 433 -5.33 2.32 13.81
N LEU A 434 -5.43 3.50 14.44
CA LEU A 434 -4.37 4.04 15.30
C LEU A 434 -4.25 3.26 16.61
N TYR A 435 -3.02 3.05 17.06
CA TYR A 435 -2.69 2.44 18.35
C TYR A 435 -1.60 3.25 19.06
N PRO A 436 -1.46 3.11 20.40
CA PRO A 436 -0.35 3.70 21.13
C PRO A 436 0.99 3.19 20.60
N THR A 437 1.89 4.11 20.29
CA THR A 437 3.20 3.76 19.74
C THR A 437 4.21 3.55 20.87
N GLU A 438 4.89 2.41 20.86
CA GLU A 438 5.88 2.02 21.88
C GLU A 438 7.31 2.41 21.47
N VAL A 439 7.49 2.74 20.19
CA VAL A 439 8.79 2.99 19.55
C VAL A 439 8.90 4.42 19.07
N ASP A 440 10.10 4.92 19.12
CA ASP A 440 10.50 6.21 18.58
C ASP A 440 11.88 6.06 17.92
N TYR A 441 11.89 5.88 16.60
CA TYR A 441 13.12 5.71 15.83
C TYR A 441 14.03 6.93 15.86
N THR A 442 13.49 8.14 16.12
CA THR A 442 14.32 9.36 16.22
C THR A 442 15.32 9.30 17.35
N LYS A 443 15.11 8.39 18.33
CA LYS A 443 16.02 8.14 19.46
C LYS A 443 17.07 7.07 19.18
N GLN A 444 16.96 6.37 18.05
CA GLN A 444 17.95 5.38 17.64
C GLN A 444 19.09 6.04 16.85
N PRO A 445 20.32 5.51 16.91
CA PRO A 445 21.43 6.00 16.08
C PRO A 445 21.17 5.73 14.60
N LEU A 446 21.75 6.57 13.74
CA LEU A 446 21.85 6.39 12.29
C LEU A 446 23.15 5.72 11.91
#